data_2eb744e28628dd3e9809e4240b5c7ebd
#
_entry.id   2eb744e28628dd3e9809e4240b5c7ebd
#
_cell.length_a   1.000
_cell.length_b   1.000
_cell.length_c   1.000
_cell.angle_alpha   90.00
_cell.angle_beta   90.00
_cell.angle_gamma   90.00
#
_symmetry.space_group_name_H-M   'P 1'
#
loop_
_entity.id
_entity.type
_entity.pdbx_description
1 polymer ?
#
loop_
_entity_poly.entity_id
_entity_poly.type
_entity_poly.pdbx_seq_one_letter_code
_entity_poly.pdbx_strand_id
1 'polypeptide(L)'
;MNALILGASLTFPSVHVFSNPQHLLSYLSHPLAQIAIFMAASALMIWRLQAIEGKGFEGTVLGTLIMPYCSGFANLIFAFVMSRSGGKGSTVMENCIVNNVTNLTLILGLTTLFFGASAAQKSTPGKKKMTKGLPAAHKLFRLELLFTLIALFLFTGTLWALAKDGVLDFYDGLVLVGLFVFWQVLHVFEILKNNVRKNRSFHWSIAFDLLLIAAGAYGIYESVDFLVEWVSTVKSPYISEKDLGWLSGALMVLPNAFIALYYGYVGRQDIVVSSQVGDGHICIPMCIGLFTLFDKITIPGFFQIGIYVIVGAAALHFLFIALMGRLPRALGVVLVGAYGVFIYAGVVQQ
;
A
#
# COMPACT_ATOMS: atom_id res chain seq x y z
N MET A 1 39.64 -17.03 -13.90
CA MET A 1 38.58 -16.58 -14.80
C MET A 1 37.70 -17.78 -15.09
N ASN A 2 36.84 -18.15 -14.12
CA ASN A 2 35.89 -19.26 -14.25
C ASN A 2 34.51 -18.71 -13.86
N ALA A 3 33.67 -18.65 -14.89
CA ALA A 3 32.28 -18.30 -14.77
C ALA A 3 31.52 -19.41 -14.03
N LEU A 4 31.13 -19.19 -12.80
CA LEU A 4 30.15 -20.01 -12.10
C LEU A 4 28.74 -19.49 -12.48
N ILE A 5 28.24 -20.06 -13.56
CA ILE A 5 26.85 -19.94 -13.98
C ILE A 5 25.96 -20.56 -12.89
N LEU A 6 25.07 -19.75 -12.30
CA LEU A 6 23.99 -20.21 -11.45
C LEU A 6 23.11 -21.21 -12.22
N GLY A 7 23.35 -22.50 -12.01
CA GLY A 7 22.46 -23.57 -12.42
C GLY A 7 21.28 -23.73 -11.46
N ALA A 8 20.44 -22.72 -11.30
CA ALA A 8 19.10 -22.93 -10.81
C ALA A 8 18.27 -23.46 -11.98
N SER A 9 18.27 -24.77 -12.18
CA SER A 9 17.34 -25.43 -13.08
C SER A 9 15.92 -25.18 -12.60
N LEU A 10 15.22 -24.28 -13.26
CA LEU A 10 13.77 -24.13 -13.18
C LEU A 10 13.13 -25.40 -13.78
N THR A 11 13.12 -26.48 -13.01
CA THR A 11 12.33 -27.66 -13.36
C THR A 11 10.88 -27.33 -13.10
N PHE A 12 10.10 -27.09 -14.16
CA PHE A 12 8.65 -27.00 -14.06
C PHE A 12 8.12 -28.37 -13.56
N PRO A 13 7.27 -28.37 -12.53
CA PRO A 13 6.74 -29.61 -12.00
C PRO A 13 5.86 -30.32 -13.05
N SER A 14 6.18 -31.58 -13.33
CA SER A 14 5.35 -32.44 -14.15
C SER A 14 3.99 -32.68 -13.46
N VAL A 15 2.95 -32.96 -14.25
CA VAL A 15 1.53 -33.12 -13.82
C VAL A 15 1.31 -34.15 -12.69
N HIS A 16 2.30 -35.00 -12.38
CA HIS A 16 2.27 -35.98 -11.28
C HIS A 16 2.44 -35.40 -9.85
N VAL A 17 2.69 -34.10 -9.72
CA VAL A 17 2.93 -33.43 -8.41
C VAL A 17 1.71 -33.45 -7.52
N PHE A 18 0.50 -33.46 -8.06
CA PHE A 18 -0.76 -33.41 -7.29
C PHE A 18 -1.17 -34.74 -6.63
N SER A 19 -0.46 -35.83 -6.88
CA SER A 19 -0.82 -37.16 -6.35
C SER A 19 -0.22 -37.48 -4.97
N ASN A 20 0.73 -36.70 -4.46
CA ASN A 20 1.34 -36.96 -3.15
C ASN A 20 1.27 -35.69 -2.24
N PRO A 21 0.51 -35.73 -1.12
CA PRO A 21 0.35 -34.59 -0.22
C PRO A 21 1.68 -34.05 0.35
N GLN A 22 2.69 -34.90 0.52
CA GLN A 22 4.01 -34.51 1.04
C GLN A 22 4.78 -33.65 0.03
N HIS A 23 4.65 -33.92 -1.26
CA HIS A 23 5.25 -33.09 -2.30
C HIS A 23 4.54 -31.72 -2.40
N LEU A 24 3.22 -31.68 -2.25
CA LEU A 24 2.49 -30.43 -2.25
C LEU A 24 2.94 -29.53 -1.09
N LEU A 25 3.08 -30.09 0.12
CA LEU A 25 3.57 -29.35 1.29
C LEU A 25 5.00 -28.81 1.09
N SER A 26 5.90 -29.60 0.45
CA SER A 26 7.26 -29.13 0.17
C SER A 26 7.31 -27.99 -0.86
N TYR A 27 6.38 -27.94 -1.81
CA TYR A 27 6.25 -26.81 -2.74
C TYR A 27 5.64 -25.57 -2.04
N LEU A 28 4.66 -25.74 -1.18
CA LEU A 28 4.05 -24.64 -0.42
C LEU A 28 5.04 -24.01 0.58
N SER A 29 6.02 -24.74 1.06
CA SER A 29 7.09 -24.23 1.93
C SER A 29 8.24 -23.55 1.16
N HIS A 30 8.09 -23.33 -0.15
CA HIS A 30 9.07 -22.56 -0.92
C HIS A 30 8.74 -21.06 -0.91
N PRO A 31 9.71 -20.14 -0.69
CA PRO A 31 9.44 -18.70 -0.57
C PRO A 31 8.76 -18.09 -1.81
N LEU A 32 9.09 -18.55 -3.02
CA LEU A 32 8.41 -18.12 -4.24
C LEU A 32 6.93 -18.53 -4.29
N ALA A 33 6.59 -19.73 -3.76
CA ALA A 33 5.20 -20.15 -3.65
C ALA A 33 4.44 -19.30 -2.64
N GLN A 34 5.06 -18.93 -1.53
CA GLN A 34 4.47 -18.02 -0.54
C GLN A 34 4.26 -16.61 -1.08
N ILE A 35 5.19 -16.09 -1.89
CA ILE A 35 4.99 -14.83 -2.62
C ILE A 35 3.81 -14.94 -3.58
N ALA A 36 3.66 -16.04 -4.31
CA ALA A 36 2.53 -16.27 -5.20
C ALA A 36 1.19 -16.36 -4.44
N ILE A 37 1.17 -17.04 -3.27
CA ILE A 37 -0.01 -17.10 -2.38
C ILE A 37 -0.34 -15.71 -1.85
N PHE A 38 0.65 -14.96 -1.38
CA PHE A 38 0.49 -13.57 -0.96
C PHE A 38 -0.15 -12.69 -2.04
N MET A 39 0.36 -12.79 -3.27
CA MET A 39 -0.19 -12.04 -4.42
C MET A 39 -1.62 -12.46 -4.76
N ALA A 40 -1.91 -13.76 -4.77
CA ALA A 40 -3.24 -14.29 -5.04
C ALA A 40 -4.25 -13.90 -3.95
N ALA A 41 -3.87 -13.99 -2.68
CA ALA A 41 -4.67 -13.60 -1.53
C ALA A 41 -4.98 -12.10 -1.53
N SER A 42 -3.97 -11.26 -1.82
CA SER A 42 -4.12 -9.82 -1.99
C SER A 42 -5.06 -9.48 -3.14
N ALA A 43 -4.89 -10.12 -4.30
CA ALA A 43 -5.76 -9.94 -5.46
C ALA A 43 -7.20 -10.36 -5.17
N LEU A 44 -7.41 -11.49 -4.47
CA LEU A 44 -8.73 -11.95 -4.02
C LEU A 44 -9.40 -10.93 -3.12
N MET A 45 -8.67 -10.41 -2.14
CA MET A 45 -9.19 -9.43 -1.19
C MET A 45 -9.62 -8.15 -1.91
N ILE A 46 -8.77 -7.62 -2.79
CA ILE A 46 -9.05 -6.42 -3.59
C ILE A 46 -10.26 -6.64 -4.51
N TRP A 47 -10.32 -7.78 -5.20
CA TRP A 47 -11.44 -8.12 -6.09
C TRP A 47 -12.78 -8.19 -5.34
N ARG A 48 -12.80 -8.77 -4.13
CA ARG A 48 -14.03 -8.84 -3.32
C ARG A 48 -14.45 -7.49 -2.77
N LEU A 49 -13.50 -6.65 -2.39
CA LEU A 49 -13.79 -5.30 -1.95
C LEU A 49 -14.37 -4.43 -3.08
N GLN A 50 -13.86 -4.56 -4.30
CA GLN A 50 -14.46 -3.94 -5.48
C GLN A 50 -15.89 -4.46 -5.78
N ALA A 51 -16.14 -5.75 -5.51
CA ALA A 51 -17.48 -6.32 -5.65
C ALA A 51 -18.47 -5.72 -4.62
N ILE A 52 -18.03 -5.45 -3.39
CA ILE A 52 -18.83 -4.76 -2.38
C ILE A 52 -19.16 -3.32 -2.82
N GLU A 53 -18.21 -2.63 -3.45
CA GLU A 53 -18.45 -1.30 -4.06
C GLU A 53 -19.62 -1.35 -5.05
N GLY A 54 -19.57 -2.29 -6.00
CA GLY A 54 -20.62 -2.46 -7.02
C GLY A 54 -22.02 -2.69 -6.45
N LYS A 55 -22.11 -3.14 -5.18
CA LYS A 55 -23.37 -3.40 -4.47
C LYS A 55 -23.95 -2.19 -3.73
N GLY A 56 -23.33 -1.02 -3.84
CA GLY A 56 -23.96 0.18 -3.32
C GLY A 56 -23.09 1.14 -2.53
N PHE A 57 -21.81 0.84 -2.40
CA PHE A 57 -20.85 1.81 -1.86
C PHE A 57 -20.29 2.64 -3.04
N GLU A 58 -20.45 3.95 -3.01
CA GLU A 58 -19.99 4.82 -4.11
C GLU A 58 -18.46 4.92 -4.17
N GLY A 59 -17.94 5.26 -5.37
CA GLY A 59 -16.51 5.25 -5.70
C GLY A 59 -15.60 6.06 -4.78
N THR A 60 -16.14 7.10 -4.09
CA THR A 60 -15.41 7.87 -3.08
C THR A 60 -15.12 7.05 -1.82
N VAL A 61 -16.12 6.28 -1.37
CA VAL A 61 -15.98 5.37 -0.21
C VAL A 61 -14.94 4.30 -0.49
N LEU A 62 -14.90 3.83 -1.73
CA LEU A 62 -13.93 2.82 -2.15
C LEU A 62 -12.50 3.37 -2.13
N GLY A 63 -12.26 4.50 -2.78
CA GLY A 63 -10.93 5.07 -2.93
C GLY A 63 -10.32 5.55 -1.63
N THR A 64 -11.13 6.09 -0.72
CA THR A 64 -10.63 6.72 0.51
C THR A 64 -10.74 5.85 1.76
N LEU A 65 -11.69 4.93 1.82
CA LEU A 65 -11.86 4.05 2.97
C LEU A 65 -11.44 2.61 2.71
N ILE A 66 -11.89 2.01 1.61
CA ILE A 66 -11.74 0.58 1.39
C ILE A 66 -10.39 0.23 0.76
N MET A 67 -9.97 0.96 -0.28
CA MET A 67 -8.70 0.68 -0.98
C MET A 67 -7.46 0.80 -0.07
N PRO A 68 -7.33 1.81 0.81
CA PRO A 68 -6.22 1.87 1.74
C PRO A 68 -6.11 0.67 2.67
N TYR A 69 -7.27 0.12 3.14
CA TYR A 69 -7.25 -1.09 3.97
C TYR A 69 -6.81 -2.32 3.20
N CYS A 70 -7.15 -2.42 1.91
CA CYS A 70 -6.71 -3.55 1.11
C CYS A 70 -5.21 -3.52 0.83
N SER A 71 -4.71 -2.33 0.53
CA SER A 71 -3.31 -2.11 0.20
C SER A 71 -2.44 -2.13 1.45
N GLY A 72 -2.87 -1.44 2.51
CA GLY A 72 -2.15 -1.35 3.79
C GLY A 72 -2.30 -2.59 4.69
N PHE A 73 -3.21 -3.54 4.36
CA PHE A 73 -3.46 -4.70 5.20
C PHE A 73 -2.22 -5.58 5.36
N ALA A 74 -1.47 -5.81 4.29
CA ALA A 74 -0.24 -6.58 4.33
C ALA A 74 0.82 -5.94 5.26
N ASN A 75 0.95 -4.61 5.22
CA ASN A 75 1.84 -3.87 6.12
C ASN A 75 1.38 -3.97 7.58
N LEU A 76 0.06 -3.95 7.82
CA LEU A 76 -0.50 -4.13 9.16
C LEU A 76 -0.21 -5.54 9.71
N ILE A 77 -0.37 -6.58 8.87
CA ILE A 77 0.00 -7.96 9.22
C ILE A 77 1.50 -8.07 9.49
N PHE A 78 2.33 -7.44 8.67
CA PHE A 78 3.78 -7.44 8.90
C PHE A 78 4.14 -6.80 10.25
N ALA A 79 3.58 -5.65 10.58
CA ALA A 79 3.79 -5.00 11.87
C ALA A 79 3.32 -5.89 13.04
N PHE A 80 2.20 -6.59 12.89
CA PHE A 80 1.67 -7.52 13.88
C PHE A 80 2.58 -8.75 14.06
N VAL A 81 3.01 -9.38 12.96
CA VAL A 81 3.94 -10.54 12.98
C VAL A 81 5.25 -10.15 13.64
N MET A 82 5.84 -9.01 13.27
CA MET A 82 7.07 -8.49 13.87
C MET A 82 6.92 -8.23 15.37
N SER A 83 5.80 -7.64 15.79
CA SER A 83 5.51 -7.42 17.22
C SER A 83 5.42 -8.75 17.99
N ARG A 84 4.79 -9.78 17.40
CA ARG A 84 4.59 -11.08 18.04
C ARG A 84 5.87 -11.93 18.08
N SER A 85 6.70 -11.84 17.04
CA SER A 85 7.97 -12.60 16.95
C SER A 85 9.13 -11.96 17.71
N GLY A 86 8.92 -10.81 18.37
CA GLY A 86 10.00 -10.05 19.02
C GLY A 86 10.97 -9.42 18.03
N GLY A 87 10.50 -9.13 16.80
CA GLY A 87 11.27 -8.46 15.76
C GLY A 87 11.56 -7.00 16.08
N LYS A 88 12.57 -6.43 15.42
CA LYS A 88 12.98 -5.04 15.66
C LYS A 88 11.98 -4.04 15.13
N GLY A 89 11.60 -3.05 15.93
CA GLY A 89 10.70 -1.97 15.50
C GLY A 89 11.26 -1.13 14.34
N SER A 90 12.58 -0.97 14.25
CA SER A 90 13.23 -0.30 13.10
C SER A 90 12.88 -0.98 11.77
N THR A 91 12.74 -2.32 11.73
CA THR A 91 12.35 -3.08 10.56
C THR A 91 10.91 -2.75 10.11
N VAL A 92 9.99 -2.54 11.05
CA VAL A 92 8.62 -2.09 10.76
C VAL A 92 8.62 -0.66 10.21
N MET A 93 9.43 0.22 10.80
CA MET A 93 9.61 1.58 10.31
C MET A 93 10.16 1.58 8.88
N GLU A 94 11.18 0.76 8.61
CA GLU A 94 11.75 0.58 7.27
C GLU A 94 10.71 0.12 6.27
N ASN A 95 9.96 -0.94 6.59
CA ASN A 95 8.88 -1.44 5.75
C ASN A 95 7.90 -0.31 5.39
N CYS A 96 7.40 0.42 6.38
CA CYS A 96 6.43 1.49 6.17
C CYS A 96 6.98 2.65 5.32
N ILE A 97 8.23 3.07 5.55
CA ILE A 97 8.87 4.15 4.79
C ILE A 97 9.13 3.71 3.35
N VAL A 98 9.74 2.54 3.14
CA VAL A 98 10.03 2.01 1.79
C VAL A 98 8.74 1.83 0.99
N ASN A 99 7.70 1.25 1.61
CA ASN A 99 6.39 1.10 0.98
C ASN A 99 5.83 2.45 0.51
N ASN A 100 5.80 3.45 1.39
CA ASN A 100 5.24 4.77 1.05
C ASN A 100 6.06 5.53 0.02
N VAL A 101 7.39 5.50 0.14
CA VAL A 101 8.27 6.11 -0.88
C VAL A 101 8.02 5.43 -2.23
N THR A 102 7.96 4.11 -2.28
CA THR A 102 7.72 3.37 -3.52
C THR A 102 6.37 3.72 -4.14
N ASN A 103 5.31 3.77 -3.34
CA ASN A 103 3.97 4.13 -3.81
C ASN A 103 3.92 5.55 -4.37
N LEU A 104 4.44 6.53 -3.64
CA LEU A 104 4.34 7.95 -3.99
C LEU A 104 5.31 8.37 -5.11
N THR A 105 6.39 7.65 -5.30
CA THR A 105 7.42 8.01 -6.28
C THR A 105 7.46 7.04 -7.46
N LEU A 106 7.81 5.77 -7.25
CA LEU A 106 7.94 4.81 -8.34
C LEU A 106 6.59 4.52 -9.01
N ILE A 107 5.58 4.11 -8.23
CA ILE A 107 4.30 3.66 -8.78
C ILE A 107 3.52 4.83 -9.38
N LEU A 108 3.34 5.91 -8.65
CA LEU A 108 2.71 7.12 -9.19
C LEU A 108 3.54 7.75 -10.31
N GLY A 109 4.86 7.69 -10.22
CA GLY A 109 5.76 8.16 -11.27
C GLY A 109 5.60 7.39 -12.58
N LEU A 110 5.65 6.06 -12.54
CA LEU A 110 5.47 5.20 -13.71
C LEU A 110 4.07 5.35 -14.31
N THR A 111 3.02 5.33 -13.51
CA THR A 111 1.65 5.49 -14.00
C THR A 111 1.42 6.86 -14.63
N THR A 112 2.02 7.92 -14.06
CA THR A 112 1.97 9.28 -14.62
C THR A 112 2.74 9.36 -15.93
N LEU A 113 3.91 8.71 -16.01
CA LEU A 113 4.76 8.73 -17.21
C LEU A 113 4.11 7.99 -18.38
N PHE A 114 3.58 6.78 -18.16
CA PHE A 114 3.06 5.94 -19.22
C PHE A 114 1.63 6.32 -19.63
N PHE A 115 0.76 6.64 -18.70
CA PHE A 115 -0.66 6.84 -18.99
C PHE A 115 -1.09 8.30 -18.97
N GLY A 116 -0.25 9.21 -18.49
CA GLY A 116 -0.52 10.65 -18.41
C GLY A 116 -1.74 10.93 -17.54
N ALA A 117 -1.54 11.38 -16.33
CA ALA A 117 -2.60 11.57 -15.37
C ALA A 117 -3.47 12.77 -15.73
N SER A 118 -4.56 12.52 -16.47
CA SER A 118 -5.69 13.43 -16.49
C SER A 118 -6.64 13.02 -15.36
N ALA A 119 -6.85 13.89 -14.37
CA ALA A 119 -7.93 13.73 -13.40
C ALA A 119 -9.33 13.80 -14.07
N ALA A 120 -9.35 13.96 -15.37
CA ALA A 120 -10.55 13.96 -16.20
C ALA A 120 -10.86 12.52 -16.63
N GLN A 121 -11.85 11.93 -15.99
CA GLN A 121 -12.47 10.67 -16.39
C GLN A 121 -12.74 10.68 -17.91
N LYS A 122 -12.02 9.85 -18.69
CA LYS A 122 -12.44 9.53 -20.04
C LYS A 122 -13.78 8.84 -19.92
N SER A 123 -14.86 9.51 -20.34
CA SER A 123 -16.18 8.89 -20.42
C SER A 123 -16.08 7.60 -21.22
N THR A 124 -16.46 6.49 -20.61
CA THR A 124 -16.55 5.18 -21.26
C THR A 124 -17.29 5.31 -22.58
N PRO A 125 -16.76 4.83 -23.73
CA PRO A 125 -17.45 4.89 -25.01
C PRO A 125 -18.77 4.12 -24.88
N GLY A 126 -19.91 4.82 -24.99
CA GLY A 126 -21.24 4.20 -24.97
C GLY A 126 -22.27 4.83 -24.02
N LYS A 127 -21.91 5.69 -23.06
CA LYS A 127 -22.88 6.42 -22.25
C LYS A 127 -23.10 7.83 -22.84
N LYS A 128 -24.31 8.06 -23.35
CA LYS A 128 -24.80 9.34 -23.88
C LYS A 128 -24.47 10.51 -22.92
N LYS A 129 -23.99 11.60 -23.50
CA LYS A 129 -23.74 12.90 -22.88
C LYS A 129 -24.91 13.33 -21.96
N MET A 130 -24.75 13.18 -20.67
CA MET A 130 -25.51 13.95 -19.68
C MET A 130 -24.63 15.13 -19.23
N THR A 131 -24.80 16.27 -19.92
CA THR A 131 -23.86 17.40 -19.95
C THR A 131 -24.05 18.44 -18.82
N LYS A 132 -24.82 18.20 -17.75
CA LYS A 132 -25.07 19.20 -16.70
C LYS A 132 -24.41 18.95 -15.33
N GLY A 133 -23.81 17.79 -15.08
CA GLY A 133 -23.21 17.45 -13.75
C GLY A 133 -21.70 17.32 -13.73
N LEU A 134 -21.00 17.28 -14.88
CA LEU A 134 -19.55 17.02 -14.96
C LEU A 134 -18.64 18.02 -14.21
N PRO A 135 -18.87 19.35 -14.24
CA PRO A 135 -17.97 20.30 -13.59
C PRO A 135 -17.97 20.19 -12.05
N ALA A 136 -19.12 19.86 -11.47
CA ALA A 136 -19.27 19.75 -10.00
C ALA A 136 -18.63 18.46 -9.47
N ALA A 137 -18.85 17.33 -10.11
CA ALA A 137 -18.25 16.05 -9.74
C ALA A 137 -16.69 16.09 -9.84
N HIS A 138 -16.15 16.77 -10.84
CA HIS A 138 -14.71 16.97 -10.99
C HIS A 138 -14.08 17.82 -9.89
N LYS A 139 -14.79 18.89 -9.46
CA LYS A 139 -14.33 19.75 -8.39
C LYS A 139 -14.34 18.99 -7.05
N LEU A 140 -15.41 18.23 -6.79
CA LEU A 140 -15.54 17.46 -5.55
C LEU A 140 -14.43 16.43 -5.44
N PHE A 141 -14.22 15.65 -6.50
CA PHE A 141 -13.16 14.64 -6.56
C PHE A 141 -11.74 15.22 -6.34
N ARG A 142 -11.44 16.36 -6.97
CA ARG A 142 -10.18 17.08 -6.76
C ARG A 142 -10.00 17.50 -5.31
N LEU A 143 -11.06 18.00 -4.65
CA LEU A 143 -11.02 18.36 -3.22
C LEU A 143 -10.73 17.16 -2.34
N GLU A 144 -11.31 16.00 -2.62
CA GLU A 144 -11.06 14.75 -1.90
C GLU A 144 -9.60 14.32 -2.01
N LEU A 145 -9.00 14.34 -3.21
CA LEU A 145 -7.57 14.04 -3.39
C LEU A 145 -6.67 15.02 -2.62
N LEU A 146 -6.98 16.31 -2.63
CA LEU A 146 -6.23 17.30 -1.88
C LEU A 146 -6.35 17.07 -0.37
N PHE A 147 -7.54 16.70 0.11
CA PHE A 147 -7.78 16.39 1.51
C PHE A 147 -7.01 15.14 1.96
N THR A 148 -6.96 14.11 1.11
CA THR A 148 -6.17 12.89 1.34
C THR A 148 -4.66 13.22 1.44
N LEU A 149 -4.15 14.10 0.58
CA LEU A 149 -2.76 14.55 0.64
C LEU A 149 -2.47 15.40 1.89
N ILE A 150 -3.41 16.24 2.33
CA ILE A 150 -3.29 17.00 3.59
C ILE A 150 -3.20 16.05 4.79
N ALA A 151 -3.99 14.99 4.81
CA ALA A 151 -3.90 13.97 5.85
C ALA A 151 -2.54 13.26 5.85
N LEU A 152 -2.01 12.93 4.68
CA LEU A 152 -0.66 12.36 4.57
C LEU A 152 0.41 13.28 5.14
N PHE A 153 0.33 14.61 4.87
CA PHE A 153 1.21 15.59 5.50
C PHE A 153 1.06 15.62 7.02
N LEU A 154 -0.17 15.58 7.52
CA LEU A 154 -0.44 15.56 8.95
C LEU A 154 0.18 14.32 9.61
N PHE A 155 -0.05 13.13 9.07
CA PHE A 155 0.49 11.88 9.60
C PHE A 155 2.01 11.84 9.53
N THR A 156 2.59 12.20 8.39
CA THR A 156 4.04 12.20 8.18
C THR A 156 4.72 13.25 9.04
N GLY A 157 4.12 14.44 9.16
CA GLY A 157 4.62 15.52 10.00
C GLY A 157 4.56 15.18 11.49
N THR A 158 3.48 14.53 11.93
CA THR A 158 3.36 14.03 13.32
C THR A 158 4.41 12.97 13.61
N LEU A 159 4.56 11.98 12.73
CA LEU A 159 5.61 10.96 12.87
C LEU A 159 7.00 11.57 12.95
N TRP A 160 7.31 12.52 12.05
CA TRP A 160 8.59 13.21 12.06
C TRP A 160 8.83 14.00 13.36
N ALA A 161 7.79 14.65 13.90
CA ALA A 161 7.87 15.41 15.13
C ALA A 161 8.12 14.52 16.36
N LEU A 162 7.43 13.37 16.43
CA LEU A 162 7.59 12.40 17.51
C LEU A 162 8.95 11.69 17.45
N ALA A 163 9.46 11.43 16.24
CA ALA A 163 10.74 10.75 16.03
C ALA A 163 12.00 11.60 16.32
N LYS A 164 11.87 12.84 16.79
CA LYS A 164 13.02 13.78 16.97
C LYS A 164 14.01 13.37 18.03
N ASP A 165 13.57 12.67 19.05
CA ASP A 165 14.42 12.16 20.13
C ASP A 165 15.13 10.84 19.79
N GLY A 166 14.84 10.29 18.58
CA GLY A 166 15.47 9.06 18.07
C GLY A 166 14.78 7.77 18.45
N VAL A 167 13.70 7.81 19.23
CA VAL A 167 12.94 6.65 19.67
C VAL A 167 11.45 6.97 19.70
N LEU A 168 10.63 6.08 19.18
CA LEU A 168 9.18 6.13 19.40
C LEU A 168 8.81 5.18 20.54
N ASP A 169 8.03 5.66 21.49
CA ASP A 169 7.58 4.89 22.65
C ASP A 169 6.06 4.67 22.63
N PHE A 170 5.53 4.07 23.70
CA PHE A 170 4.12 3.77 23.88
C PHE A 170 3.22 5.03 23.73
N TYR A 171 3.64 6.19 24.26
CA TYR A 171 2.83 7.42 24.18
C TYR A 171 2.80 7.97 22.77
N ASP A 172 3.89 7.86 22.03
CA ASP A 172 3.94 8.22 20.60
C ASP A 172 3.02 7.31 19.78
N GLY A 173 3.00 6.01 20.12
CA GLY A 173 2.07 5.04 19.55
C GLY A 173 0.61 5.41 19.78
N LEU A 174 0.25 5.84 20.99
CA LEU A 174 -1.11 6.32 21.29
C LEU A 174 -1.49 7.55 20.48
N VAL A 175 -0.55 8.49 20.29
CA VAL A 175 -0.81 9.67 19.45
C VAL A 175 -1.05 9.26 18.00
N LEU A 176 -0.20 8.40 17.44
CA LEU A 176 -0.31 7.94 16.05
C LEU A 176 -1.61 7.14 15.82
N VAL A 177 -1.90 6.16 16.65
CA VAL A 177 -3.13 5.36 16.56
C VAL A 177 -4.37 6.22 16.81
N GLY A 178 -4.32 7.12 17.80
CA GLY A 178 -5.40 8.05 18.07
C GLY A 178 -5.71 8.96 16.89
N LEU A 179 -4.67 9.49 16.23
CA LEU A 179 -4.81 10.31 15.02
C LEU A 179 -5.41 9.52 13.86
N PHE A 180 -4.99 8.26 13.68
CA PHE A 180 -5.58 7.37 12.68
C PHE A 180 -7.05 7.10 12.97
N VAL A 181 -7.40 6.72 14.20
CA VAL A 181 -8.80 6.45 14.61
C VAL A 181 -9.67 7.69 14.42
N PHE A 182 -9.19 8.86 14.83
CA PHE A 182 -9.89 10.11 14.60
C PHE A 182 -10.19 10.35 13.12
N TRP A 183 -9.17 10.18 12.26
CA TRP A 183 -9.33 10.29 10.81
C TRP A 183 -10.35 9.30 10.26
N GLN A 184 -10.32 8.03 10.72
CA GLN A 184 -11.28 7.01 10.29
C GLN A 184 -12.70 7.34 10.72
N VAL A 185 -12.92 7.84 11.94
CA VAL A 185 -14.24 8.26 12.42
C VAL A 185 -14.81 9.37 11.52
N LEU A 186 -13.99 10.36 11.14
CA LEU A 186 -14.42 11.40 10.20
C LEU A 186 -14.87 10.82 8.86
N HIS A 187 -14.10 9.89 8.29
CA HIS A 187 -14.47 9.24 7.03
C HIS A 187 -15.72 8.39 7.12
N VAL A 188 -15.84 7.57 8.17
CA VAL A 188 -17.06 6.77 8.41
C VAL A 188 -18.28 7.66 8.56
N PHE A 189 -18.15 8.79 9.28
CA PHE A 189 -19.25 9.74 9.45
C PHE A 189 -19.71 10.36 8.12
N GLU A 190 -18.76 10.73 7.26
CA GLU A 190 -19.04 11.26 5.92
C GLU A 190 -19.79 10.25 5.05
N ILE A 191 -19.37 8.98 5.09
CA ILE A 191 -20.01 7.87 4.38
C ILE A 191 -21.44 7.65 4.88
N LEU A 192 -21.64 7.56 6.20
CA LEU A 192 -22.96 7.37 6.79
C LEU A 192 -23.90 8.51 6.39
N LYS A 193 -23.44 9.75 6.47
CA LYS A 193 -24.21 10.93 6.04
C LYS A 193 -24.66 10.84 4.58
N ASN A 194 -23.80 10.35 3.69
CA ASN A 194 -24.11 10.20 2.28
C ASN A 194 -25.03 9.00 1.99
N ASN A 195 -24.87 7.88 2.70
CA ASN A 195 -25.68 6.67 2.52
C ASN A 195 -27.10 6.78 3.07
N VAL A 196 -27.32 7.43 4.21
CA VAL A 196 -28.66 7.68 4.78
C VAL A 196 -29.54 8.47 3.79
N ARG A 197 -28.94 9.34 2.96
CA ARG A 197 -29.64 10.06 1.89
C ARG A 197 -30.15 9.17 0.76
N LYS A 198 -29.63 7.95 0.58
CA LYS A 198 -29.87 7.12 -0.62
C LYS A 198 -30.76 5.88 -0.38
N ASN A 199 -31.22 5.66 0.84
CA ASN A 199 -32.20 4.60 1.21
C ASN A 199 -31.85 3.20 0.62
N ARG A 200 -30.65 2.68 0.87
CA ARG A 200 -30.15 1.42 0.28
C ARG A 200 -30.37 0.22 1.19
N SER A 201 -30.81 -0.89 0.61
CA SER A 201 -30.99 -2.17 1.30
C SER A 201 -29.70 -2.98 1.38
N PHE A 202 -29.47 -3.65 2.50
CA PHE A 202 -28.36 -4.56 2.71
C PHE A 202 -28.54 -5.84 1.87
N HIS A 203 -27.55 -6.24 1.11
CA HIS A 203 -27.57 -7.44 0.28
C HIS A 203 -26.83 -8.60 0.98
N TRP A 204 -27.50 -9.74 1.15
CA TRP A 204 -26.89 -10.93 1.78
C TRP A 204 -25.60 -11.43 1.11
N SER A 205 -25.41 -11.14 -0.18
CA SER A 205 -24.16 -11.46 -0.89
C SER A 205 -22.92 -10.76 -0.34
N ILE A 206 -23.07 -9.70 0.49
CA ILE A 206 -21.98 -9.04 1.19
C ILE A 206 -21.34 -9.97 2.24
N ALA A 207 -22.13 -10.84 2.89
CA ALA A 207 -21.59 -11.81 3.84
C ALA A 207 -20.62 -12.80 3.18
N PHE A 208 -20.92 -13.23 1.95
CA PHE A 208 -20.03 -14.09 1.18
C PHE A 208 -18.73 -13.34 0.75
N ASP A 209 -18.85 -12.09 0.34
CA ASP A 209 -17.67 -11.27 0.02
C ASP A 209 -16.79 -11.07 1.26
N LEU A 210 -17.37 -10.81 2.44
CA LEU A 210 -16.63 -10.69 3.70
C LEU A 210 -15.91 -11.99 4.08
N LEU A 211 -16.53 -13.15 3.85
CA LEU A 211 -15.90 -14.45 4.09
C LEU A 211 -14.67 -14.64 3.18
N LEU A 212 -14.79 -14.27 1.90
CA LEU A 212 -13.66 -14.36 0.95
C LEU A 212 -12.55 -13.33 1.27
N ILE A 213 -12.91 -12.16 1.78
CA ILE A 213 -11.95 -11.17 2.29
C ILE A 213 -11.20 -11.74 3.50
N ALA A 214 -11.92 -12.37 4.44
CA ALA A 214 -11.31 -13.02 5.61
C ALA A 214 -10.36 -14.16 5.20
N ALA A 215 -10.74 -14.97 4.19
CA ALA A 215 -9.86 -16.01 3.63
C ALA A 215 -8.61 -15.41 2.97
N GLY A 216 -8.75 -14.30 2.22
CA GLY A 216 -7.61 -13.57 1.67
C GLY A 216 -6.71 -12.99 2.75
N ALA A 217 -7.29 -12.40 3.80
CA ALA A 217 -6.56 -11.87 4.94
C ALA A 217 -5.75 -12.96 5.68
N TYR A 218 -6.34 -14.14 5.86
CA TYR A 218 -5.65 -15.30 6.43
C TYR A 218 -4.49 -15.78 5.53
N GLY A 219 -4.71 -15.84 4.22
CA GLY A 219 -3.63 -16.18 3.26
C GLY A 219 -2.48 -15.18 3.26
N ILE A 220 -2.75 -13.88 3.41
CA ILE A 220 -1.72 -12.85 3.59
C ILE A 220 -0.96 -13.09 4.90
N TYR A 221 -1.67 -13.33 6.00
CA TYR A 221 -1.04 -13.58 7.30
C TYR A 221 -0.07 -14.76 7.26
N GLU A 222 -0.50 -15.93 6.79
CA GLU A 222 0.33 -17.13 6.70
C GLU A 222 1.55 -16.91 5.81
N SER A 223 1.36 -16.23 4.66
CA SER A 223 2.47 -15.96 3.73
C SER A 223 3.49 -14.97 4.30
N VAL A 224 3.04 -13.93 4.99
CA VAL A 224 3.93 -12.93 5.61
C VAL A 224 4.68 -13.56 6.77
N ASP A 225 4.01 -14.31 7.66
CA ASP A 225 4.63 -15.01 8.79
C ASP A 225 5.74 -15.96 8.31
N PHE A 226 5.45 -16.79 7.32
CA PHE A 226 6.44 -17.66 6.69
C PHE A 226 7.63 -16.90 6.08
N LEU A 227 7.37 -15.80 5.35
CA LEU A 227 8.45 -15.04 4.69
C LEU A 227 9.35 -14.33 5.70
N VAL A 228 8.79 -13.83 6.80
CA VAL A 228 9.56 -13.23 7.91
C VAL A 228 10.45 -14.30 8.56
N GLU A 229 9.91 -15.47 8.88
CA GLU A 229 10.67 -16.58 9.45
C GLU A 229 11.75 -17.07 8.47
N TRP A 230 11.43 -17.22 7.19
CA TRP A 230 12.37 -17.64 6.16
C TRP A 230 13.55 -16.67 6.03
N VAL A 231 13.31 -15.35 5.95
CA VAL A 231 14.38 -14.34 5.85
C VAL A 231 15.25 -14.34 7.10
N SER A 232 14.68 -14.54 8.29
CA SER A 232 15.45 -14.58 9.56
C SER A 232 16.31 -15.83 9.68
N THR A 233 15.98 -16.92 9.01
CA THR A 233 16.69 -18.20 9.09
C THR A 233 17.63 -18.44 7.91
N VAL A 234 17.40 -17.80 6.76
CA VAL A 234 18.21 -18.01 5.56
C VAL A 234 19.63 -17.44 5.73
N LYS A 235 20.62 -18.29 5.46
CA LYS A 235 22.03 -17.90 5.42
C LYS A 235 22.41 -17.61 3.96
N SER A 236 22.16 -16.39 3.51
CA SER A 236 22.54 -15.94 2.15
C SER A 236 23.49 -14.74 2.23
N PRO A 237 24.47 -14.62 1.34
CA PRO A 237 25.27 -13.41 1.23
C PRO A 237 24.50 -12.20 0.68
N TYR A 238 23.31 -12.42 0.10
CA TYR A 238 22.49 -11.40 -0.58
C TYR A 238 21.22 -11.03 0.18
N ILE A 239 20.79 -11.84 1.14
CA ILE A 239 19.56 -11.63 1.90
C ILE A 239 19.87 -11.91 3.36
N SER A 240 19.61 -10.93 4.20
CA SER A 240 19.82 -11.01 5.64
C SER A 240 18.65 -10.40 6.40
N GLU A 241 18.57 -10.65 7.70
CA GLU A 241 17.58 -10.03 8.60
C GLU A 241 17.61 -8.49 8.53
N LYS A 242 18.78 -7.90 8.23
CA LYS A 242 18.91 -6.44 8.08
C LYS A 242 18.13 -5.89 6.89
N ASP A 243 17.95 -6.70 5.84
CA ASP A 243 17.27 -6.29 4.62
C ASP A 243 15.76 -6.51 4.68
N LEU A 244 15.26 -7.14 5.77
CA LEU A 244 13.87 -7.56 5.90
C LEU A 244 12.89 -6.39 5.76
N GLY A 245 13.19 -5.23 6.34
CA GLY A 245 12.35 -4.04 6.23
C GLY A 245 12.22 -3.53 4.79
N TRP A 246 13.36 -3.47 4.09
CA TRP A 246 13.41 -3.05 2.67
C TRP A 246 12.73 -4.05 1.75
N LEU A 247 13.02 -5.34 1.90
CA LEU A 247 12.44 -6.40 1.08
C LEU A 247 10.92 -6.51 1.28
N SER A 248 10.47 -6.49 2.53
CA SER A 248 9.04 -6.54 2.83
C SER A 248 8.30 -5.29 2.34
N GLY A 249 8.88 -4.10 2.54
CA GLY A 249 8.30 -2.84 2.06
C GLY A 249 8.15 -2.82 0.54
N ALA A 250 9.14 -3.31 -0.21
CA ALA A 250 9.07 -3.44 -1.66
C ALA A 250 8.07 -4.52 -2.11
N LEU A 251 8.05 -5.69 -1.43
CA LEU A 251 7.14 -6.79 -1.75
C LEU A 251 5.67 -6.39 -1.56
N MET A 252 5.36 -5.71 -0.46
CA MET A 252 3.98 -5.34 -0.11
C MET A 252 3.39 -4.26 -1.01
N VAL A 253 4.21 -3.56 -1.79
CA VAL A 253 3.75 -2.63 -2.83
C VAL A 253 3.26 -3.37 -4.08
N LEU A 254 3.71 -4.60 -4.35
CA LEU A 254 3.41 -5.28 -5.62
C LEU A 254 1.92 -5.38 -5.95
N PRO A 255 1.01 -5.78 -5.03
CA PRO A 255 -0.43 -5.79 -5.32
C PRO A 255 -0.95 -4.41 -5.73
N ASN A 256 -0.50 -3.36 -5.04
CA ASN A 256 -0.87 -1.98 -5.34
C ASN A 256 -0.34 -1.52 -6.70
N ALA A 257 0.88 -1.92 -7.05
CA ALA A 257 1.48 -1.60 -8.34
C ALA A 257 0.66 -2.18 -9.50
N PHE A 258 0.21 -3.44 -9.41
CA PHE A 258 -0.64 -4.05 -10.43
C PHE A 258 -1.98 -3.32 -10.57
N ILE A 259 -2.60 -2.94 -9.45
CA ILE A 259 -3.85 -2.18 -9.46
C ILE A 259 -3.65 -0.80 -10.08
N ALA A 260 -2.59 -0.10 -9.67
CA ALA A 260 -2.27 1.23 -10.20
C ALA A 260 -2.00 1.19 -11.70
N LEU A 261 -1.26 0.19 -12.19
CA LEU A 261 -1.02 -0.01 -13.62
C LEU A 261 -2.30 -0.33 -14.38
N TYR A 262 -3.17 -1.20 -13.85
CA TYR A 262 -4.45 -1.52 -14.45
C TYR A 262 -5.37 -0.29 -14.54
N TYR A 263 -5.57 0.43 -13.42
CA TYR A 263 -6.43 1.62 -13.42
C TYR A 263 -5.81 2.77 -14.21
N GLY A 264 -4.48 2.89 -14.24
CA GLY A 264 -3.77 3.81 -15.10
C GLY A 264 -4.04 3.54 -16.58
N TYR A 265 -3.96 2.27 -16.99
CA TYR A 265 -4.28 1.83 -18.35
C TYR A 265 -5.75 2.11 -18.73
N VAL A 266 -6.69 1.82 -17.86
CA VAL A 266 -8.13 2.09 -18.06
C VAL A 266 -8.47 3.59 -18.00
N GLY A 267 -7.52 4.45 -17.59
CA GLY A 267 -7.70 5.91 -17.51
C GLY A 267 -8.40 6.39 -16.23
N ARG A 268 -8.43 5.57 -15.16
CA ARG A 268 -8.97 5.89 -13.84
C ARG A 268 -7.85 6.38 -12.91
N GLN A 269 -7.22 7.48 -13.28
CA GLN A 269 -6.12 8.07 -12.51
C GLN A 269 -6.53 8.53 -11.11
N ASP A 270 -7.80 8.82 -10.94
CA ASP A 270 -8.44 9.08 -9.66
C ASP A 270 -8.17 7.95 -8.65
N ILE A 271 -8.46 6.71 -9.05
CA ILE A 271 -8.25 5.54 -8.21
C ILE A 271 -6.75 5.30 -8.00
N VAL A 272 -5.93 5.52 -9.03
CA VAL A 272 -4.47 5.36 -8.92
C VAL A 272 -3.91 6.26 -7.82
N VAL A 273 -4.20 7.57 -7.86
CA VAL A 273 -3.65 8.52 -6.88
C VAL A 273 -4.22 8.26 -5.49
N SER A 274 -5.55 8.10 -5.36
CA SER A 274 -6.19 7.91 -4.05
C SER A 274 -5.72 6.63 -3.36
N SER A 275 -5.53 5.52 -4.10
CA SER A 275 -5.07 4.25 -3.52
C SER A 275 -3.62 4.35 -3.03
N GLN A 276 -2.70 4.92 -3.82
CA GLN A 276 -1.29 5.01 -3.45
C GLN A 276 -1.05 5.99 -2.28
N VAL A 277 -1.75 7.13 -2.27
CA VAL A 277 -1.70 8.08 -1.15
C VAL A 277 -2.38 7.51 0.10
N GLY A 278 -3.51 6.82 -0.08
CA GLY A 278 -4.27 6.21 1.00
C GLY A 278 -3.52 5.11 1.76
N ASP A 279 -2.60 4.40 1.10
CA ASP A 279 -1.73 3.41 1.74
C ASP A 279 -0.90 4.03 2.87
N GLY A 280 -0.40 5.25 2.66
CA GLY A 280 0.32 6.01 3.67
C GLY A 280 -0.51 6.37 4.91
N HIS A 281 -1.83 6.43 4.79
CA HIS A 281 -2.73 6.67 5.93
C HIS A 281 -2.83 5.47 6.88
N ILE A 282 -2.48 4.28 6.42
CA ILE A 282 -2.43 3.08 7.27
C ILE A 282 -1.00 2.82 7.71
N CYS A 283 -0.04 2.81 6.78
CA CYS A 283 1.34 2.48 7.09
C CYS A 283 1.95 3.44 8.11
N ILE A 284 1.76 4.75 7.96
CA ILE A 284 2.43 5.74 8.82
C ILE A 284 1.80 5.78 10.21
N PRO A 285 0.51 6.14 10.40
CA PRO A 285 -0.03 6.27 11.76
C PRO A 285 -0.42 4.92 12.38
N MET A 286 -0.98 3.97 11.61
CA MET A 286 -1.52 2.75 12.19
C MET A 286 -0.46 1.66 12.36
N CYS A 287 0.33 1.31 11.32
CA CYS A 287 1.30 0.21 11.44
C CYS A 287 2.44 0.57 12.40
N ILE A 288 3.02 1.77 12.27
CA ILE A 288 4.07 2.25 13.15
C ILE A 288 3.52 2.46 14.57
N GLY A 289 2.38 3.14 14.70
CA GLY A 289 1.74 3.39 15.98
C GLY A 289 1.33 2.10 16.69
N LEU A 290 0.75 1.13 15.98
CA LEU A 290 0.36 -0.15 16.57
C LEU A 290 1.58 -0.91 17.12
N PHE A 291 2.70 -0.95 16.37
CA PHE A 291 3.91 -1.62 16.86
C PHE A 291 4.43 -0.95 18.14
N THR A 292 4.46 0.39 18.20
CA THR A 292 4.95 1.14 19.36
C THR A 292 4.11 0.97 20.62
N LEU A 293 2.85 0.51 20.49
CA LEU A 293 2.05 0.12 21.66
C LEU A 293 2.57 -1.17 22.35
N PHE A 294 3.38 -1.96 21.66
CA PHE A 294 3.91 -3.22 22.19
C PHE A 294 5.40 -3.14 22.48
N ASP A 295 6.16 -2.43 21.65
CA ASP A 295 7.61 -2.29 21.80
C ASP A 295 8.10 -0.95 21.21
N LYS A 296 9.27 -0.48 21.65
CA LYS A 296 9.88 0.76 21.19
C LYS A 296 10.45 0.62 19.77
N ILE A 297 10.38 1.70 19.01
CA ILE A 297 11.03 1.80 17.71
C ILE A 297 12.23 2.74 17.81
N THR A 298 13.43 2.21 17.62
CA THR A 298 14.62 3.04 17.39
C THR A 298 14.61 3.54 15.95
N ILE A 299 14.78 4.84 15.74
CA ILE A 299 14.68 5.47 14.43
C ILE A 299 15.88 5.06 13.56
N PRO A 300 15.67 4.44 12.39
CA PRO A 300 16.74 4.06 11.48
C PRO A 300 17.39 5.27 10.80
N GLY A 301 18.67 5.15 10.42
CA GLY A 301 19.45 6.27 9.87
C GLY A 301 18.86 6.89 8.60
N PHE A 302 18.26 6.10 7.72
CA PHE A 302 17.64 6.58 6.47
C PHE A 302 16.25 7.23 6.67
N PHE A 303 15.68 7.21 7.88
CA PHE A 303 14.35 7.76 8.19
C PHE A 303 14.15 9.18 7.66
N GLN A 304 15.10 10.06 7.92
CA GLN A 304 15.04 11.47 7.51
C GLN A 304 14.89 11.61 5.99
N ILE A 305 15.67 10.85 5.22
CA ILE A 305 15.62 10.87 3.75
C ILE A 305 14.26 10.34 3.28
N GLY A 306 13.78 9.24 3.87
CA GLY A 306 12.47 8.69 3.57
C GLY A 306 11.35 9.71 3.79
N ILE A 307 11.33 10.37 4.95
CA ILE A 307 10.36 11.43 5.27
C ILE A 307 10.43 12.58 4.26
N TYR A 308 11.63 13.07 3.91
CA TYR A 308 11.77 14.16 2.94
C TYR A 308 11.26 13.76 1.56
N VAL A 309 11.50 12.53 1.12
CA VAL A 309 10.99 12.03 -0.16
C VAL A 309 9.47 11.90 -0.13
N ILE A 310 8.87 11.37 0.94
CA ILE A 310 7.42 11.28 1.11
C ILE A 310 6.79 12.67 1.06
N VAL A 311 7.28 13.60 1.88
CA VAL A 311 6.76 14.98 1.95
C VAL A 311 6.96 15.71 0.63
N GLY A 312 8.14 15.59 0.01
CA GLY A 312 8.45 16.21 -1.29
C GLY A 312 7.56 15.68 -2.41
N ALA A 313 7.39 14.36 -2.50
CA ALA A 313 6.49 13.74 -3.47
C ALA A 313 5.03 14.17 -3.24
N ALA A 314 4.55 14.12 -1.98
CA ALA A 314 3.21 14.57 -1.63
C ALA A 314 2.98 16.05 -1.98
N ALA A 315 3.99 16.92 -1.73
CA ALA A 315 3.92 18.34 -2.08
C ALA A 315 3.82 18.57 -3.59
N LEU A 316 4.60 17.84 -4.37
CA LEU A 316 4.52 17.88 -5.83
C LEU A 316 3.14 17.42 -6.33
N HIS A 317 2.62 16.30 -5.81
CA HIS A 317 1.27 15.84 -6.16
C HIS A 317 0.21 16.88 -5.78
N PHE A 318 0.29 17.43 -4.56
CA PHE A 318 -0.64 18.46 -4.09
C PHE A 318 -0.61 19.69 -5.01
N LEU A 319 0.57 20.20 -5.31
CA LEU A 319 0.76 21.38 -6.15
C LEU A 319 0.16 21.20 -7.55
N PHE A 320 0.52 20.10 -8.23
CA PHE A 320 0.03 19.84 -9.59
C PHE A 320 -1.48 19.55 -9.63
N ILE A 321 -2.00 18.80 -8.67
CA ILE A 321 -3.45 18.57 -8.55
C ILE A 321 -4.16 19.89 -8.21
N ALA A 322 -3.61 20.71 -7.29
CA ALA A 322 -4.20 21.98 -6.89
C ALA A 322 -4.16 23.05 -8.00
N LEU A 323 -3.14 23.10 -8.83
CA LEU A 323 -3.03 24.10 -9.88
C LEU A 323 -3.62 23.64 -11.20
N MET A 324 -3.32 22.40 -11.63
CA MET A 324 -3.62 21.91 -12.96
C MET A 324 -4.76 20.88 -12.99
N GLY A 325 -5.17 20.31 -11.85
CA GLY A 325 -6.12 19.20 -11.76
C GLY A 325 -5.60 17.92 -12.43
N ARG A 326 -4.31 17.80 -12.70
CA ARG A 326 -3.66 16.65 -13.36
C ARG A 326 -2.20 16.58 -13.02
N LEU A 327 -1.60 15.39 -13.17
CA LEU A 327 -0.16 15.17 -13.02
C LEU A 327 0.49 15.16 -14.42
N PRO A 328 1.40 16.09 -14.75
CA PRO A 328 2.07 16.11 -16.05
C PRO A 328 3.09 14.97 -16.16
N ARG A 329 3.33 14.44 -17.36
CA ARG A 329 4.28 13.35 -17.60
C ARG A 329 5.70 13.65 -17.12
N ALA A 330 6.14 14.89 -17.23
CA ALA A 330 7.44 15.33 -16.74
C ALA A 330 7.61 15.10 -15.23
N LEU A 331 6.53 15.25 -14.44
CA LEU A 331 6.53 14.91 -13.02
C LEU A 331 6.84 13.43 -12.80
N GLY A 332 6.35 12.53 -13.66
CA GLY A 332 6.64 11.10 -13.57
C GLY A 332 8.15 10.81 -13.61
N VAL A 333 8.91 11.51 -14.47
CA VAL A 333 10.38 11.37 -14.53
C VAL A 333 11.02 11.85 -13.21
N VAL A 334 10.57 12.98 -12.68
CA VAL A 334 11.10 13.52 -11.40
C VAL A 334 10.85 12.55 -10.25
N LEU A 335 9.64 11.97 -10.17
CA LEU A 335 9.27 11.02 -9.12
C LEU A 335 10.08 9.72 -9.21
N VAL A 336 10.24 9.14 -10.41
CA VAL A 336 11.08 7.94 -10.61
C VAL A 336 12.54 8.25 -10.29
N GLY A 337 13.04 9.44 -10.65
CA GLY A 337 14.38 9.90 -10.27
C GLY A 337 14.54 10.02 -8.75
N ALA A 338 13.54 10.58 -8.05
CA ALA A 338 13.53 10.68 -6.59
C ALA A 338 13.56 9.29 -5.92
N TYR A 339 12.85 8.29 -6.48
CA TYR A 339 12.95 6.91 -6.03
C TYR A 339 14.37 6.35 -6.18
N GLY A 340 15.03 6.59 -7.33
CA GLY A 340 16.41 6.17 -7.56
C GLY A 340 17.39 6.79 -6.53
N VAL A 341 17.22 8.06 -6.20
CA VAL A 341 18.02 8.74 -5.16
C VAL A 341 17.75 8.14 -3.79
N PHE A 342 16.50 7.82 -3.46
CA PHE A 342 16.14 7.19 -2.20
C PHE A 342 16.80 5.81 -2.04
N ILE A 343 16.74 4.96 -3.07
CA ILE A 343 17.38 3.63 -3.06
C ILE A 343 18.89 3.77 -2.90
N TYR A 344 19.52 4.66 -3.69
CA TYR A 344 20.96 4.88 -3.59
C TYR A 344 21.38 5.34 -2.18
N ALA A 345 20.67 6.30 -1.62
CA ALA A 345 20.95 6.80 -0.28
C ALA A 345 20.71 5.75 0.81
N GLY A 346 19.65 4.93 0.67
CA GLY A 346 19.37 3.84 1.59
C GLY A 346 20.44 2.75 1.58
N VAL A 347 20.90 2.35 0.40
CA VAL A 347 21.97 1.34 0.26
C VAL A 347 23.32 1.85 0.80
N VAL A 348 23.63 3.14 0.61
CA VAL A 348 24.90 3.73 1.09
C VAL A 348 24.90 3.95 2.62
N GLN A 349 23.73 4.12 3.24
CA GLN A 349 23.59 4.38 4.68
C GLN A 349 23.39 3.13 5.54
N GLN A 350 23.21 1.95 4.93
CA GLN A 350 23.21 0.65 5.61
C GLN A 350 24.65 0.13 5.83
#